data_b526477904340e271518455ff8e5c992
#
_entry.id   b526477904340e271518455ff8e5c992
#
_cell.length_a   1.000
_cell.length_b   1.000
_cell.length_c   1.000
_cell.angle_alpha   90.00
_cell.angle_beta   90.00
_cell.angle_gamma   90.00
#
_symmetry.space_group_name_H-M   'P 1'
#
loop_
_entity.id
_entity.type
_entity.pdbx_description
1 polymer ?
#
loop_
_entity_poly.entity_id
_entity_poly.type
_entity_poly.pdbx_seq_one_letter_code
_entity_poly.pdbx_strand_id
1 'polypeptide(L)'
;MNQDNIKASIDSIETFGLVDGPGIRVVVFFNGCKLRCKYCHNPEMWTKKENNYSPQELVDKIKRYKNYFKNNGGVTFSGGEPLLHSKFIIETAKLLKQENIHIALDTAGVGLGDYEEVLKYIDLVILDIKHTTKEGYKEVTGQEITETTKFIEELNKQNKPVWIRQVIVPGIMDNEKYMDSLAEYLKNIKNVERVDFLPFHRLGREKYISLGLPYPYEDKHEMDKEECNKLYKYFQTKQKELKN
;
A
#
# COMPACT_ATOMS: atom_id res chain seq x y z
N MET A 1 -1.33 -15.89 -25.53
CA MET A 1 -2.44 -16.11 -24.58
C MET A 1 -3.49 -15.07 -24.90
N ASN A 2 -4.75 -15.49 -25.12
CA ASN A 2 -5.83 -14.54 -25.43
C ASN A 2 -5.99 -13.57 -24.26
N GLN A 3 -5.93 -12.26 -24.53
CA GLN A 3 -6.14 -11.18 -23.54
C GLN A 3 -7.53 -11.25 -22.89
N ASP A 4 -8.50 -11.89 -23.54
CA ASP A 4 -9.89 -12.01 -23.09
C ASP A 4 -10.08 -12.85 -21.81
N ASN A 5 -9.05 -13.54 -21.32
CA ASN A 5 -9.14 -14.45 -20.17
C ASN A 5 -8.53 -13.91 -18.86
N ILE A 6 -7.95 -12.68 -18.91
CA ILE A 6 -7.35 -12.08 -17.73
C ILE A 6 -8.42 -11.27 -17.00
N LYS A 7 -8.76 -11.73 -15.79
CA LYS A 7 -9.71 -11.02 -14.91
C LYS A 7 -9.17 -10.93 -13.48
N ALA A 8 -9.60 -9.90 -12.76
CA ALA A 8 -9.28 -9.71 -11.36
C ALA A 8 -10.53 -9.61 -10.49
N SER A 9 -10.35 -9.94 -9.20
CA SER A 9 -11.34 -9.74 -8.17
C SER A 9 -11.15 -8.35 -7.57
N ILE A 10 -12.04 -7.42 -7.92
CA ILE A 10 -12.08 -6.06 -7.41
C ILE A 10 -13.22 -5.96 -6.39
N ASP A 11 -12.91 -5.48 -5.19
CA ASP A 11 -13.89 -5.28 -4.12
C ASP A 11 -14.72 -4.02 -4.38
N SER A 12 -14.03 -2.90 -4.54
CA SER A 12 -14.67 -1.60 -4.74
C SER A 12 -13.80 -0.66 -5.58
N ILE A 13 -14.41 0.40 -6.08
CA ILE A 13 -13.74 1.47 -6.82
C ILE A 13 -14.23 2.81 -6.27
N GLU A 14 -13.31 3.57 -5.67
CA GLU A 14 -13.55 4.94 -5.21
C GLU A 14 -13.09 5.93 -6.27
N THR A 15 -13.86 6.98 -6.53
CA THR A 15 -13.65 7.85 -7.70
C THR A 15 -13.02 9.20 -7.40
N PHE A 16 -12.96 9.60 -6.13
CA PHE A 16 -12.41 10.89 -5.67
C PHE A 16 -11.48 10.73 -4.47
N GLY A 17 -10.59 9.72 -4.49
CA GLY A 17 -9.55 9.55 -3.48
C GLY A 17 -8.61 10.76 -3.46
N LEU A 18 -8.37 11.32 -2.27
CA LEU A 18 -7.50 12.49 -2.06
C LEU A 18 -6.24 12.17 -1.27
N VAL A 19 -6.18 10.97 -0.69
CA VAL A 19 -5.08 10.55 0.19
C VAL A 19 -4.26 9.36 -0.36
N ASP A 20 -4.68 8.81 -1.49
CA ASP A 20 -4.10 7.59 -2.07
C ASP A 20 -3.14 7.87 -3.23
N GLY A 21 -2.39 8.95 -3.12
CA GLY A 21 -1.44 9.44 -4.09
C GLY A 21 -1.65 10.91 -4.44
N PRO A 22 -0.92 11.45 -5.43
CA PRO A 22 -1.03 12.86 -5.81
C PRO A 22 -2.34 13.14 -6.57
N GLY A 23 -2.92 14.31 -6.34
CA GLY A 23 -4.11 14.79 -7.03
C GLY A 23 -5.38 14.01 -6.71
N ILE A 24 -6.39 14.10 -7.59
CA ILE A 24 -7.63 13.33 -7.49
C ILE A 24 -7.41 11.97 -8.13
N ARG A 25 -7.83 10.90 -7.45
CA ARG A 25 -7.57 9.54 -7.91
C ARG A 25 -8.83 8.69 -8.00
N VAL A 26 -8.83 7.81 -8.97
CA VAL A 26 -9.67 6.61 -8.91
C VAL A 26 -8.87 5.54 -8.18
N VAL A 27 -9.37 5.07 -7.04
CA VAL A 27 -8.72 4.03 -6.24
C VAL A 27 -9.44 2.70 -6.49
N VAL A 28 -8.68 1.70 -6.90
CA VAL A 28 -9.16 0.35 -7.20
C VAL A 28 -8.73 -0.58 -6.08
N PHE A 29 -9.68 -1.09 -5.31
CA PHE A 29 -9.41 -2.00 -4.19
C PHE A 29 -9.56 -3.45 -4.64
N PHE A 30 -8.44 -4.19 -4.64
CA PHE A 30 -8.41 -5.60 -5.00
C PHE A 30 -8.72 -6.50 -3.79
N ASN A 31 -9.40 -7.62 -4.04
CA ASN A 31 -9.55 -8.68 -3.06
C ASN A 31 -8.33 -9.62 -3.06
N GLY A 32 -8.06 -10.22 -1.90
CA GLY A 32 -6.93 -11.11 -1.67
C GLY A 32 -5.77 -10.39 -0.99
N CYS A 33 -5.27 -10.95 0.10
CA CYS A 33 -4.07 -10.50 0.78
C CYS A 33 -3.42 -11.70 1.49
N LYS A 34 -2.09 -11.84 1.36
CA LYS A 34 -1.33 -12.87 2.09
C LYS A 34 -1.09 -12.49 3.55
N LEU A 35 -1.08 -11.18 3.85
CA LEU A 35 -0.84 -10.69 5.19
C LEU A 35 -2.09 -10.82 6.07
N ARG A 36 -1.86 -10.92 7.38
CA ARG A 36 -2.89 -10.89 8.43
C ARG A 36 -2.51 -9.81 9.46
N CYS A 37 -2.31 -8.59 8.93
CA CYS A 37 -1.92 -7.47 9.78
C CYS A 37 -2.90 -7.31 10.93
N LYS A 38 -2.39 -7.30 12.17
CA LYS A 38 -3.22 -7.22 13.39
C LYS A 38 -4.05 -5.93 13.46
N TYR A 39 -3.64 -4.89 12.72
CA TYR A 39 -4.35 -3.61 12.60
C TYR A 39 -5.08 -3.44 11.25
N CYS A 40 -5.37 -4.51 10.53
CA CYS A 40 -6.03 -4.42 9.23
C CYS A 40 -7.40 -3.76 9.35
N HIS A 41 -7.68 -2.76 8.52
CA HIS A 41 -9.00 -2.12 8.48
C HIS A 41 -9.99 -2.80 7.54
N ASN A 42 -9.49 -3.68 6.67
CA ASN A 42 -10.29 -4.32 5.63
C ASN A 42 -10.12 -5.85 5.62
N PRO A 43 -10.44 -6.55 6.73
CA PRO A 43 -10.31 -8.00 6.80
C PRO A 43 -11.21 -8.73 5.79
N GLU A 44 -12.29 -8.10 5.32
CA GLU A 44 -13.17 -8.60 4.25
C GLU A 44 -12.46 -8.76 2.90
N MET A 45 -11.34 -8.06 2.69
CA MET A 45 -10.50 -8.16 1.50
C MET A 45 -9.42 -9.24 1.59
N TRP A 46 -9.28 -9.95 2.70
CA TRP A 46 -8.26 -10.99 2.82
C TRP A 46 -8.46 -12.15 1.86
N THR A 47 -9.72 -12.48 1.58
CA THR A 47 -10.07 -13.59 0.72
C THR A 47 -10.33 -13.10 -0.70
N LYS A 48 -9.74 -13.78 -1.68
CA LYS A 48 -10.04 -13.54 -3.08
C LYS A 48 -11.48 -13.99 -3.34
N LYS A 49 -12.28 -13.07 -3.87
CA LYS A 49 -13.64 -13.33 -4.33
C LYS A 49 -13.65 -13.68 -5.83
N GLU A 50 -14.81 -13.83 -6.40
CA GLU A 50 -14.97 -14.07 -7.83
C GLU A 50 -14.36 -12.93 -8.67
N ASN A 51 -13.75 -13.28 -9.80
CA ASN A 51 -13.19 -12.30 -10.72
C ASN A 51 -14.32 -11.58 -11.47
N ASN A 52 -14.35 -10.26 -11.38
CA ASN A 52 -15.48 -9.45 -11.85
C ASN A 52 -15.12 -8.38 -12.88
N TYR A 53 -13.82 -8.13 -13.14
CA TYR A 53 -13.37 -7.15 -14.12
C TYR A 53 -12.31 -7.71 -15.05
N SER A 54 -12.44 -7.43 -16.36
CA SER A 54 -11.34 -7.47 -17.32
C SER A 54 -10.55 -6.16 -17.31
N PRO A 55 -9.30 -6.13 -17.82
CA PRO A 55 -8.52 -4.89 -17.94
C PRO A 55 -9.25 -3.79 -18.71
N GLN A 56 -9.90 -4.13 -19.82
CA GLN A 56 -10.62 -3.15 -20.66
C GLN A 56 -11.82 -2.55 -19.93
N GLU A 57 -12.65 -3.36 -19.26
CA GLU A 57 -13.80 -2.87 -18.49
C GLU A 57 -13.37 -1.90 -17.38
N LEU A 58 -12.24 -2.21 -16.69
CA LEU A 58 -11.71 -1.32 -15.66
C LEU A 58 -11.21 -0.01 -16.26
N VAL A 59 -10.47 -0.06 -17.36
CA VAL A 59 -9.95 1.15 -18.04
C VAL A 59 -11.11 2.02 -18.54
N ASP A 60 -12.14 1.46 -19.15
CA ASP A 60 -13.30 2.22 -19.62
C ASP A 60 -14.04 2.91 -18.47
N LYS A 61 -14.07 2.28 -17.29
CA LYS A 61 -14.62 2.90 -16.09
C LYS A 61 -13.74 4.05 -15.59
N ILE A 62 -12.42 3.87 -15.53
CA ILE A 62 -11.45 4.89 -15.07
C ILE A 62 -11.45 6.11 -16.01
N LYS A 63 -11.51 5.90 -17.31
CA LYS A 63 -11.51 6.98 -18.33
C LYS A 63 -12.65 7.99 -18.16
N ARG A 64 -13.78 7.60 -17.61
CA ARG A 64 -14.91 8.50 -17.32
C ARG A 64 -14.52 9.63 -16.34
N TYR A 65 -13.46 9.43 -15.54
CA TYR A 65 -12.99 10.37 -14.53
C TYR A 65 -11.73 11.12 -14.97
N LYS A 66 -11.21 10.88 -16.19
CA LYS A 66 -9.95 11.45 -16.68
C LYS A 66 -9.88 12.98 -16.56
N ASN A 67 -11.00 13.68 -16.81
CA ASN A 67 -11.06 15.14 -16.70
C ASN A 67 -10.83 15.67 -15.28
N TYR A 68 -11.04 14.87 -14.26
CA TYR A 68 -10.82 15.23 -12.85
C TYR A 68 -9.36 15.02 -12.41
N PHE A 69 -8.57 14.26 -13.16
CA PHE A 69 -7.17 13.99 -12.80
C PHE A 69 -6.28 15.21 -12.96
N LYS A 70 -6.65 16.13 -13.85
CA LYS A 70 -5.84 17.33 -14.15
C LYS A 70 -4.38 16.94 -14.44
N ASN A 71 -3.41 17.64 -13.80
CA ASN A 71 -1.98 17.46 -14.09
C ASN A 71 -1.30 16.37 -13.25
N ASN A 72 -1.88 16.00 -12.10
CA ASN A 72 -1.22 15.11 -11.12
C ASN A 72 -2.09 13.99 -10.55
N GLY A 73 -3.36 13.92 -10.95
CA GLY A 73 -4.25 12.83 -10.58
C GLY A 73 -4.07 11.59 -11.46
N GLY A 74 -4.85 10.55 -11.18
CA GLY A 74 -4.79 9.31 -11.93
C GLY A 74 -5.47 8.13 -11.25
N VAL A 75 -4.91 6.94 -11.38
CA VAL A 75 -5.41 5.73 -10.74
C VAL A 75 -4.45 5.25 -9.65
N THR A 76 -4.99 4.65 -8.60
CA THR A 76 -4.23 3.93 -7.57
C THR A 76 -4.76 2.50 -7.48
N PHE A 77 -3.88 1.54 -7.63
CA PHE A 77 -4.15 0.13 -7.34
C PHE A 77 -3.83 -0.14 -5.87
N SER A 78 -4.83 -0.53 -5.09
CA SER A 78 -4.78 -0.73 -3.63
C SER A 78 -5.66 -1.92 -3.22
N GLY A 79 -6.11 -1.99 -1.97
CA GLY A 79 -7.09 -2.96 -1.47
C GLY A 79 -6.52 -3.93 -0.45
N GLY A 80 -6.62 -5.24 -0.70
CA GLY A 80 -5.93 -6.26 0.07
C GLY A 80 -4.42 -6.19 -0.22
N GLU A 81 -3.99 -6.84 -1.31
CA GLU A 81 -2.63 -6.70 -1.85
C GLU A 81 -2.70 -6.78 -3.38
N PRO A 82 -2.54 -5.64 -4.08
CA PRO A 82 -2.68 -5.59 -5.53
C PRO A 82 -1.65 -6.45 -6.28
N LEU A 83 -0.45 -6.66 -5.74
CA LEU A 83 0.58 -7.49 -6.36
C LEU A 83 0.20 -8.98 -6.48
N LEU A 84 -0.89 -9.42 -5.87
CA LEU A 84 -1.49 -10.75 -6.14
C LEU A 84 -2.21 -10.82 -7.49
N HIS A 85 -2.42 -9.68 -8.13
CA HIS A 85 -3.06 -9.52 -9.43
C HIS A 85 -2.11 -8.97 -10.50
N SER A 86 -0.80 -9.23 -10.39
CA SER A 86 0.26 -8.65 -11.21
C SER A 86 -0.03 -8.69 -12.71
N LYS A 87 -0.44 -9.84 -13.26
CA LYS A 87 -0.79 -9.97 -14.69
C LYS A 87 -1.92 -9.05 -15.12
N PHE A 88 -2.96 -8.94 -14.30
CA PHE A 88 -4.08 -8.04 -14.55
C PHE A 88 -3.64 -6.56 -14.49
N ILE A 89 -2.83 -6.21 -13.49
CA ILE A 89 -2.28 -4.85 -13.33
C ILE A 89 -1.43 -4.48 -14.54
N ILE A 90 -0.55 -5.37 -15.00
CA ILE A 90 0.31 -5.13 -16.17
C ILE A 90 -0.54 -4.80 -17.41
N GLU A 91 -1.54 -5.62 -17.72
CA GLU A 91 -2.38 -5.39 -18.90
C GLU A 91 -3.24 -4.13 -18.75
N THR A 92 -3.81 -3.89 -17.58
CA THR A 92 -4.55 -2.65 -17.30
C THR A 92 -3.65 -1.42 -17.41
N ALA A 93 -2.44 -1.50 -16.85
CA ALA A 93 -1.48 -0.40 -16.85
C ALA A 93 -0.99 -0.06 -18.28
N LYS A 94 -0.78 -1.04 -19.15
CA LYS A 94 -0.48 -0.81 -20.58
C LYS A 94 -1.55 0.04 -21.25
N LEU A 95 -2.81 -0.28 -21.03
CA LEU A 95 -3.95 0.47 -21.59
C LEU A 95 -4.05 1.89 -20.98
N LEU A 96 -3.86 2.02 -19.66
CA LEU A 96 -3.88 3.31 -18.99
C LEU A 96 -2.73 4.24 -19.46
N LYS A 97 -1.56 3.67 -19.78
CA LYS A 97 -0.43 4.43 -20.33
C LYS A 97 -0.71 4.98 -21.72
N GLN A 98 -1.45 4.27 -22.56
CA GLN A 98 -1.90 4.79 -23.86
C GLN A 98 -2.82 6.00 -23.71
N GLU A 99 -3.52 6.09 -22.58
CA GLU A 99 -4.38 7.22 -22.21
C GLU A 99 -3.64 8.35 -21.46
N ASN A 100 -2.33 8.24 -21.23
CA ASN A 100 -1.52 9.17 -20.43
C ASN A 100 -2.05 9.35 -19.00
N ILE A 101 -2.52 8.27 -18.37
CA ILE A 101 -3.01 8.28 -16.99
C ILE A 101 -1.88 7.87 -16.06
N HIS A 102 -1.63 8.67 -15.03
CA HIS A 102 -0.66 8.39 -13.97
C HIS A 102 -1.14 7.24 -13.09
N ILE A 103 -0.25 6.29 -12.78
CA ILE A 103 -0.55 5.06 -12.05
C ILE A 103 0.26 5.01 -10.76
N ALA A 104 -0.42 4.94 -9.63
CA ALA A 104 0.17 4.62 -8.34
C ALA A 104 -0.14 3.18 -7.92
N LEU A 105 0.78 2.57 -7.20
CA LEU A 105 0.64 1.26 -6.59
C LEU A 105 0.78 1.39 -5.07
N ASP A 106 -0.30 1.11 -4.34
CA ASP A 106 -0.36 1.11 -2.87
C ASP A 106 -0.27 -0.33 -2.38
N THR A 107 0.85 -0.71 -1.77
CA THR A 107 1.22 -2.11 -1.53
C THR A 107 2.08 -2.28 -0.29
N ALA A 108 2.03 -3.47 0.31
CA ALA A 108 3.02 -3.94 1.30
C ALA A 108 4.21 -4.66 0.65
N GLY A 109 4.27 -4.75 -0.68
CA GLY A 109 5.33 -5.43 -1.41
C GLY A 109 5.26 -6.95 -1.36
N VAL A 110 4.08 -7.54 -1.19
CA VAL A 110 3.92 -9.01 -1.00
C VAL A 110 3.11 -9.62 -2.14
N GLY A 111 3.78 -9.94 -3.23
CA GLY A 111 3.15 -10.40 -4.47
C GLY A 111 3.49 -11.83 -4.88
N LEU A 112 3.52 -12.02 -6.20
CA LEU A 112 3.79 -13.29 -6.87
C LEU A 112 5.20 -13.38 -7.49
N GLY A 113 6.03 -12.33 -7.34
CA GLY A 113 7.39 -12.28 -7.86
C GLY A 113 7.57 -11.57 -9.21
N ASP A 114 6.49 -11.12 -9.85
CA ASP A 114 6.53 -10.41 -11.14
C ASP A 114 6.85 -8.91 -10.99
N TYR A 115 7.66 -8.54 -9.98
CA TYR A 115 7.87 -7.16 -9.56
C TYR A 115 8.51 -6.29 -10.63
N GLU A 116 9.50 -6.82 -11.33
CA GLU A 116 10.18 -6.11 -12.43
C GLU A 116 9.18 -5.64 -13.48
N GLU A 117 8.33 -6.55 -13.94
CA GLU A 117 7.39 -6.26 -15.01
C GLU A 117 6.27 -5.31 -14.57
N VAL A 118 5.75 -5.48 -13.35
CA VAL A 118 4.73 -4.55 -12.79
C VAL A 118 5.30 -3.15 -12.69
N LEU A 119 6.48 -2.99 -12.10
CA LEU A 119 7.09 -1.69 -11.83
C LEU A 119 7.41 -0.89 -13.09
N LYS A 120 7.59 -1.52 -14.27
CA LYS A 120 7.79 -0.81 -15.54
C LYS A 120 6.67 0.20 -15.83
N TYR A 121 5.44 -0.11 -15.44
CA TYR A 121 4.25 0.69 -15.75
C TYR A 121 3.80 1.59 -14.61
N ILE A 122 4.40 1.47 -13.42
CA ILE A 122 4.04 2.26 -12.23
C ILE A 122 4.83 3.57 -12.21
N ASP A 123 4.17 4.68 -11.93
CA ASP A 123 4.78 6.00 -11.79
C ASP A 123 5.17 6.32 -10.36
N LEU A 124 4.40 5.83 -9.38
CA LEU A 124 4.60 6.05 -7.96
C LEU A 124 4.27 4.79 -7.18
N VAL A 125 5.13 4.40 -6.26
CA VAL A 125 4.82 3.37 -5.27
C VAL A 125 4.51 4.00 -3.93
N ILE A 126 3.36 3.66 -3.35
CA ILE A 126 3.02 3.95 -1.95
C ILE A 126 3.30 2.67 -1.19
N LEU A 127 4.39 2.64 -0.44
CA LEU A 127 4.88 1.44 0.22
C LEU A 127 4.56 1.47 1.71
N ASP A 128 3.75 0.53 2.15
CA ASP A 128 3.45 0.30 3.56
C ASP A 128 4.59 -0.45 4.27
N ILE A 129 5.31 0.23 5.15
CA ILE A 129 6.25 -0.45 6.05
C ILE A 129 5.47 -1.04 7.22
N LYS A 130 5.41 -2.36 7.31
CA LYS A 130 4.65 -3.04 8.37
C LYS A 130 5.42 -3.15 9.67
N HIS A 131 6.74 -3.33 9.60
CA HIS A 131 7.69 -3.25 10.70
C HIS A 131 9.12 -3.24 10.15
N THR A 132 10.09 -2.78 10.95
CA THR A 132 11.51 -2.62 10.55
C THR A 132 12.37 -3.86 10.81
N THR A 133 11.93 -4.77 11.68
CA THR A 133 12.64 -6.03 12.01
C THR A 133 11.88 -7.25 11.51
N LYS A 134 12.58 -8.37 11.31
CA LYS A 134 11.96 -9.64 10.89
C LYS A 134 10.94 -10.15 11.89
N GLU A 135 11.30 -10.12 13.17
CA GLU A 135 10.46 -10.58 14.27
C GLU A 135 9.18 -9.73 14.39
N GLY A 136 9.34 -8.40 14.41
CA GLY A 136 8.21 -7.49 14.48
C GLY A 136 7.32 -7.54 13.23
N TYR A 137 7.91 -7.70 12.04
CA TYR A 137 7.14 -7.88 10.81
C TYR A 137 6.27 -9.15 10.90
N LYS A 138 6.86 -10.27 11.32
CA LYS A 138 6.15 -11.53 11.51
C LYS A 138 5.06 -11.43 12.58
N GLU A 139 5.35 -10.76 13.69
CA GLU A 139 4.39 -10.55 14.75
C GLU A 139 3.17 -9.73 14.29
N VAL A 140 3.43 -8.65 13.53
CA VAL A 140 2.38 -7.73 13.07
C VAL A 140 1.56 -8.33 11.91
N THR A 141 2.23 -9.04 10.98
CA THR A 141 1.62 -9.46 9.70
C THR A 141 1.29 -10.94 9.60
N GLY A 142 1.85 -11.76 10.48
CA GLY A 142 1.77 -13.22 10.40
C GLY A 142 2.62 -13.85 9.28
N GLN A 143 3.47 -13.07 8.60
CA GLN A 143 4.30 -13.52 7.48
C GLN A 143 5.77 -13.11 7.65
N GLU A 144 6.66 -13.76 6.90
CA GLU A 144 8.07 -13.36 6.83
C GLU A 144 8.24 -12.12 5.93
N ILE A 145 9.22 -11.25 6.25
CA ILE A 145 9.51 -10.00 5.52
C ILE A 145 10.13 -10.24 4.12
N THR A 146 10.45 -11.45 3.78
CA THR A 146 11.28 -11.83 2.61
C THR A 146 10.73 -11.28 1.29
N GLU A 147 9.41 -11.36 1.06
CA GLU A 147 8.81 -10.87 -0.19
C GLU A 147 8.88 -9.34 -0.29
N THR A 148 8.58 -8.62 0.80
CA THR A 148 8.74 -7.16 0.85
C THR A 148 10.19 -6.75 0.58
N THR A 149 11.18 -7.49 1.09
CA THR A 149 12.60 -7.23 0.82
C THR A 149 12.92 -7.37 -0.67
N LYS A 150 12.47 -8.44 -1.32
CA LYS A 150 12.64 -8.64 -2.78
C LYS A 150 11.98 -7.53 -3.60
N PHE A 151 10.79 -7.09 -3.17
CA PHE A 151 10.09 -5.98 -3.82
C PHE A 151 10.90 -4.69 -3.71
N ILE A 152 11.45 -4.37 -2.53
CA ILE A 152 12.29 -3.19 -2.30
C ILE A 152 13.58 -3.25 -3.14
N GLU A 153 14.20 -4.42 -3.26
CA GLU A 153 15.38 -4.59 -4.13
C GLU A 153 15.05 -4.24 -5.58
N GLU A 154 13.92 -4.70 -6.10
CA GLU A 154 13.51 -4.41 -7.47
C GLU A 154 13.08 -2.95 -7.65
N LEU A 155 12.38 -2.38 -6.67
CA LEU A 155 12.03 -0.96 -6.61
C LEU A 155 13.26 -0.06 -6.70
N ASN A 156 14.32 -0.41 -5.97
CA ASN A 156 15.61 0.27 -5.97
C ASN A 156 16.35 0.19 -7.31
N LYS A 157 16.28 -0.96 -8.01
CA LYS A 157 16.89 -1.13 -9.35
C LYS A 157 16.25 -0.20 -10.36
N GLN A 158 14.92 -0.05 -10.30
CA GLN A 158 14.17 0.79 -11.24
C GLN A 158 14.09 2.26 -10.79
N ASN A 159 14.63 2.60 -9.61
CA ASN A 159 14.65 3.95 -9.04
C ASN A 159 13.28 4.66 -9.07
N LYS A 160 12.23 3.93 -8.75
CA LYS A 160 10.87 4.47 -8.76
C LYS A 160 10.66 5.48 -7.64
N PRO A 161 9.85 6.55 -7.85
CA PRO A 161 9.38 7.42 -6.77
C PRO A 161 8.61 6.62 -5.72
N VAL A 162 8.89 6.88 -4.45
CA VAL A 162 8.28 6.15 -3.32
C VAL A 162 7.71 7.11 -2.29
N TRP A 163 6.46 6.89 -1.92
CA TRP A 163 5.87 7.40 -0.70
C TRP A 163 5.81 6.27 0.32
N ILE A 164 6.31 6.51 1.51
CA ILE A 164 6.27 5.54 2.61
C ILE A 164 5.05 5.83 3.46
N ARG A 165 4.33 4.77 3.83
CA ARG A 165 3.30 4.79 4.87
C ARG A 165 3.72 3.91 6.04
N GLN A 166 3.51 4.40 7.25
CA GLN A 166 3.77 3.70 8.49
C GLN A 166 2.64 3.90 9.47
N VAL A 167 1.91 2.83 9.78
CA VAL A 167 0.95 2.86 10.88
C VAL A 167 1.70 2.85 12.21
N ILE A 168 1.39 3.79 13.11
CA ILE A 168 1.98 3.87 14.44
C ILE A 168 1.04 3.22 15.45
N VAL A 169 1.41 2.04 15.92
CA VAL A 169 0.62 1.24 16.88
C VAL A 169 1.16 1.44 18.31
N PRO A 170 0.32 1.91 19.26
CA PRO A 170 0.73 2.11 20.64
C PRO A 170 1.28 0.85 21.33
N GLY A 171 2.38 1.01 22.07
CA GLY A 171 3.10 -0.05 22.76
C GLY A 171 3.90 -0.99 21.84
N ILE A 172 3.98 -0.67 20.53
CA ILE A 172 4.77 -1.44 19.55
C ILE A 172 5.71 -0.52 18.76
N MET A 173 5.18 0.58 18.22
CA MET A 173 5.88 1.47 17.28
C MET A 173 5.94 2.92 17.76
N ASP A 174 5.40 3.25 18.93
CA ASP A 174 5.20 4.60 19.47
C ASP A 174 6.34 5.07 20.38
N ASN A 175 7.59 4.75 20.02
CA ASN A 175 8.76 5.15 20.81
C ASN A 175 9.94 5.57 19.92
N GLU A 176 10.86 6.36 20.50
CA GLU A 176 12.04 6.90 19.80
C GLU A 176 12.93 5.80 19.23
N LYS A 177 13.11 4.69 19.96
CA LYS A 177 13.90 3.54 19.47
C LYS A 177 13.35 2.97 18.17
N TYR A 178 12.02 2.90 18.04
CA TYR A 178 11.39 2.47 16.79
C TYR A 178 11.58 3.51 15.69
N MET A 179 11.50 4.81 16.01
CA MET A 179 11.76 5.89 15.05
C MET A 179 13.18 5.85 14.52
N ASP A 180 14.18 5.59 15.39
CA ASP A 180 15.58 5.38 14.97
C ASP A 180 15.71 4.18 14.04
N SER A 181 15.08 3.05 14.39
CA SER A 181 15.05 1.84 13.56
C SER A 181 14.38 2.10 12.20
N LEU A 182 13.31 2.88 12.17
CA LEU A 182 12.62 3.23 10.92
C LEU A 182 13.50 4.14 10.05
N ALA A 183 14.12 5.14 10.63
CA ALA A 183 15.02 6.04 9.91
C ALA A 183 16.20 5.29 9.28
N GLU A 184 16.78 4.33 10.01
CA GLU A 184 17.86 3.47 9.52
C GLU A 184 17.35 2.50 8.43
N TYR A 185 16.18 1.89 8.63
CA TYR A 185 15.57 0.99 7.65
C TYR A 185 15.33 1.67 6.31
N LEU A 186 14.82 2.92 6.33
CA LEU A 186 14.51 3.67 5.11
C LEU A 186 15.73 4.09 4.30
N LYS A 187 16.96 4.02 4.84
CA LYS A 187 18.19 4.18 4.03
C LYS A 187 18.34 3.12 2.93
N ASN A 188 17.73 1.97 3.13
CA ASN A 188 17.75 0.88 2.15
C ASN A 188 16.74 1.09 0.99
N ILE A 189 15.93 2.15 1.03
CA ILE A 189 14.94 2.46 0.01
C ILE A 189 15.35 3.74 -0.71
N LYS A 190 15.61 3.61 -2.01
CA LYS A 190 15.97 4.76 -2.86
C LYS A 190 14.74 5.59 -3.22
N ASN A 191 14.99 6.85 -3.57
CA ASN A 191 14.00 7.77 -4.15
C ASN A 191 12.72 7.93 -3.29
N VAL A 192 12.89 7.97 -1.96
CA VAL A 192 11.80 8.26 -1.03
C VAL A 192 11.50 9.76 -1.06
N GLU A 193 10.34 10.12 -1.59
CA GLU A 193 9.88 11.50 -1.73
C GLU A 193 9.04 11.97 -0.54
N ARG A 194 8.35 11.04 0.13
CA ARG A 194 7.42 11.35 1.21
C ARG A 194 7.36 10.21 2.22
N VAL A 195 7.17 10.57 3.48
CA VAL A 195 6.90 9.61 4.57
C VAL A 195 5.67 10.10 5.33
N ASP A 196 4.66 9.26 5.46
CA ASP A 196 3.44 9.54 6.20
C ASP A 196 3.31 8.60 7.39
N PHE A 197 3.09 9.18 8.58
CA PHE A 197 2.69 8.42 9.76
C PHE A 197 1.18 8.40 9.86
N LEU A 198 0.63 7.20 10.00
CA LEU A 198 -0.80 6.97 10.14
C LEU A 198 -1.08 6.56 11.59
N PRO A 199 -1.76 7.40 12.39
CA PRO A 199 -2.14 7.01 13.73
C PRO A 199 -3.02 5.75 13.69
N PHE A 200 -2.68 4.72 14.47
CA PHE A 200 -3.53 3.54 14.62
C PHE A 200 -4.90 3.92 15.18
N HIS A 201 -5.96 3.41 14.59
CA HIS A 201 -7.33 3.56 15.04
C HIS A 201 -8.12 2.24 14.89
N ARG A 202 -9.22 2.12 15.61
CA ARG A 202 -10.01 0.87 15.72
C ARG A 202 -11.22 0.82 14.77
N LEU A 203 -11.31 1.68 13.77
CA LEU A 203 -12.45 1.75 12.84
C LEU A 203 -12.72 0.43 12.08
N GLY A 204 -11.72 -0.44 11.92
CA GLY A 204 -11.89 -1.77 11.34
C GLY A 204 -12.59 -2.79 12.24
N ARG A 205 -12.69 -2.54 13.56
CA ARG A 205 -13.17 -3.51 14.55
C ARG A 205 -14.54 -4.13 14.22
N GLU A 206 -15.50 -3.29 13.80
CA GLU A 206 -16.86 -3.74 13.49
C GLU A 206 -16.88 -4.73 12.30
N LYS A 207 -15.93 -4.61 11.38
CA LYS A 207 -15.80 -5.54 10.26
C LYS A 207 -15.33 -6.93 10.72
N TYR A 208 -14.43 -7.00 11.72
CA TYR A 208 -14.06 -8.29 12.34
C TYR A 208 -15.25 -8.95 13.00
N ILE A 209 -16.05 -8.17 13.75
CA ILE A 209 -17.27 -8.68 14.41
C ILE A 209 -18.24 -9.23 13.36
N SER A 210 -18.49 -8.51 12.29
CA SER A 210 -19.39 -8.93 11.21
C SER A 210 -18.93 -10.19 10.48
N LEU A 211 -17.62 -10.43 10.47
CA LEU A 211 -17.00 -11.63 9.88
C LEU A 211 -16.86 -12.79 10.88
N GLY A 212 -17.28 -12.61 12.14
CA GLY A 212 -17.10 -13.62 13.20
C GLY A 212 -15.64 -13.84 13.57
N LEU A 213 -14.77 -12.85 13.36
CA LEU A 213 -13.34 -12.93 13.64
C LEU A 213 -12.99 -12.17 14.93
N PRO A 214 -12.06 -12.67 15.76
CA PRO A 214 -11.55 -11.90 16.88
C PRO A 214 -10.74 -10.69 16.37
N TYR A 215 -10.95 -9.51 16.98
CA TYR A 215 -10.12 -8.35 16.67
C TYR A 215 -8.77 -8.46 17.39
N PRO A 216 -7.63 -8.49 16.66
CA PRO A 216 -6.34 -8.83 17.29
C PRO A 216 -5.84 -7.78 18.29
N TYR A 217 -6.20 -6.51 18.13
CA TYR A 217 -5.81 -5.41 19.00
C TYR A 217 -6.98 -4.87 19.84
N GLU A 218 -7.81 -5.77 20.38
CA GLU A 218 -8.95 -5.43 21.25
C GLU A 218 -8.51 -4.67 22.51
N ASP A 219 -7.33 -4.99 23.03
CA ASP A 219 -6.72 -4.40 24.22
C ASP A 219 -5.92 -3.11 23.94
N LYS A 220 -5.71 -2.77 22.68
CA LYS A 220 -4.94 -1.57 22.31
C LYS A 220 -5.82 -0.33 22.24
N HIS A 221 -5.35 0.77 22.79
CA HIS A 221 -5.95 2.09 22.58
C HIS A 221 -5.55 2.67 21.22
N GLU A 222 -6.31 3.62 20.73
CA GLU A 222 -5.98 4.36 19.52
C GLU A 222 -4.76 5.25 19.73
N MET A 223 -3.99 5.49 18.68
CA MET A 223 -2.84 6.39 18.73
C MET A 223 -3.29 7.85 18.79
N ASP A 224 -2.82 8.57 19.79
CA ASP A 224 -3.07 10.01 19.89
C ASP A 224 -2.38 10.76 18.73
N LYS A 225 -3.10 11.69 18.11
CA LYS A 225 -2.60 12.41 16.93
C LYS A 225 -1.45 13.36 17.25
N GLU A 226 -1.48 13.98 18.43
CA GLU A 226 -0.42 14.92 18.85
C GLU A 226 0.87 14.14 19.18
N GLU A 227 0.74 13.00 19.86
CA GLU A 227 1.88 12.11 20.12
C GLU A 227 2.44 11.53 18.83
N CYS A 228 1.60 11.09 17.92
CA CYS A 228 2.05 10.65 16.59
C CYS A 228 2.82 11.76 15.85
N ASN A 229 2.36 13.01 15.93
CA ASN A 229 3.05 14.15 15.34
C ASN A 229 4.38 14.47 16.05
N LYS A 230 4.51 14.27 17.36
CA LYS A 230 5.78 14.41 18.07
C LYS A 230 6.79 13.37 17.59
N LEU A 231 6.36 12.12 17.47
CA LEU A 231 7.19 11.03 16.92
C LEU A 231 7.62 11.30 15.48
N TYR A 232 6.73 11.85 14.67
CA TYR A 232 7.06 12.23 13.30
C TYR A 232 8.13 13.32 13.25
N LYS A 233 8.05 14.34 14.09
CA LYS A 233 9.08 15.40 14.20
C LYS A 233 10.43 14.83 14.64
N TYR A 234 10.42 13.95 15.65
CA TYR A 234 11.64 13.25 16.10
C TYR A 234 12.25 12.45 14.93
N PHE A 235 11.46 11.63 14.25
CA PHE A 235 11.88 10.86 13.08
C PHE A 235 12.49 11.75 11.98
N GLN A 236 11.87 12.90 11.66
CA GLN A 236 12.41 13.84 10.67
C GLN A 236 13.78 14.41 11.07
N THR A 237 13.98 14.69 12.36
CA THR A 237 15.29 15.13 12.87
C THR A 237 16.32 14.02 12.68
N LYS A 238 15.96 12.79 13.05
CA LYS A 238 16.83 11.62 12.90
C LYS A 238 17.21 11.34 11.45
N GLN A 239 16.25 11.45 10.54
CA GLN A 239 16.53 11.31 9.10
C GLN A 239 17.52 12.35 8.57
N LYS A 240 17.47 13.60 9.05
CA LYS A 240 18.43 14.65 8.69
C LYS A 240 19.83 14.33 9.19
N GLU A 241 19.95 13.89 10.46
CA GLU A 241 21.23 13.47 11.04
C GLU A 241 21.90 12.34 10.24
N LEU A 242 21.10 11.37 9.76
CA LEU A 242 21.61 10.22 9.01
C LEU A 242 21.99 10.53 7.55
N LYS A 243 21.61 11.71 7.02
CA LYS A 243 21.95 12.17 5.67
C LYS A 243 23.19 13.05 5.62
N ASN A 244 23.62 13.59 6.77
CA ASN A 244 24.84 14.40 6.95
C ASN A 244 26.03 13.52 7.34
#